data_2e2bbeb69ec4ddaa202db887b73096ca
#
_entry.id   2e2bbeb69ec4ddaa202db887b73096ca
#
_cell.length_a   1.000
_cell.length_b   1.000
_cell.length_c   1.000
_cell.angle_alpha   90.00
_cell.angle_beta   90.00
_cell.angle_gamma   90.00
#
_symmetry.space_group_name_H-M   'P 1'
#
loop_
_entity.id
_entity.type
_entity.pdbx_description
1 polymer ?
#
loop_
_entity_poly.entity_id
_entity_poly.type
_entity_poly.pdbx_seq_one_letter_code
_entity_poly.pdbx_strand_id
1 'polypeptide(L)'
;MKGIIKDAVILFIITLIAGVCLGAVHEITLEPIAQAQEKARTATYQEVYPEAVSFGENAELTQAIAASAQEIASQGFGNVTVDSVQEALDASGNVIGYLITSTSTEGYGGSIQIAVGLTGEGTLTGVGFLSISETAGLGMNAQKPEFKDQFSGKTAQTFEVTKTGAMADNQINAISGATITSKAVTGAVNAAVYFYEDCIAQ
;
A
#
# COMPACT_ATOMS: atom_id res chain seq x y z
N MET A 1 21.86 0.56 52.80
CA MET A 1 22.32 -0.34 51.71
C MET A 1 21.46 -1.60 51.55
N LYS A 2 21.11 -2.33 52.63
CA LYS A 2 20.27 -3.58 52.48
C LYS A 2 18.89 -3.33 51.88
N GLY A 3 18.23 -2.17 52.12
CA GLY A 3 16.94 -1.83 51.52
C GLY A 3 17.03 -1.61 50.00
N ILE A 4 18.02 -0.85 49.56
CA ILE A 4 18.24 -0.54 48.12
C ILE A 4 18.49 -1.81 47.29
N ILE A 5 19.27 -2.75 47.85
CA ILE A 5 19.55 -4.03 47.17
C ILE A 5 18.25 -4.86 47.09
N LYS A 6 17.45 -4.89 48.14
CA LYS A 6 16.16 -5.59 48.13
C LYS A 6 15.20 -5.02 47.08
N ASP A 7 15.09 -3.69 47.01
CA ASP A 7 14.23 -3.02 46.06
C ASP A 7 14.71 -3.23 44.60
N ALA A 8 16.01 -3.19 44.37
CA ALA A 8 16.61 -3.49 43.09
C ALA A 8 16.36 -4.93 42.64
N VAL A 9 16.44 -5.91 43.54
CA VAL A 9 16.15 -7.32 43.21
C VAL A 9 14.66 -7.51 42.89
N ILE A 10 13.78 -6.87 43.63
CA ILE A 10 12.33 -6.94 43.36
C ILE A 10 12.02 -6.36 42.00
N LEU A 11 12.57 -5.19 41.65
CA LEU A 11 12.39 -4.57 40.34
C LEU A 11 12.93 -5.46 39.20
N PHE A 12 14.11 -6.03 39.42
CA PHE A 12 14.70 -6.97 38.45
C PHE A 12 13.80 -8.18 38.18
N ILE A 13 13.23 -8.79 39.22
CA ILE A 13 12.35 -9.94 39.09
C ILE A 13 11.07 -9.56 38.34
N ILE A 14 10.46 -8.40 38.66
CA ILE A 14 9.26 -7.92 37.97
C ILE A 14 9.52 -7.68 36.50
N THR A 15 10.61 -7.00 36.17
CA THR A 15 10.97 -6.71 34.77
C THR A 15 11.33 -7.98 34.00
N LEU A 16 12.00 -8.95 34.66
CA LEU A 16 12.31 -10.24 34.06
C LEU A 16 11.04 -11.02 33.72
N ILE A 17 10.10 -11.13 34.65
CA ILE A 17 8.82 -11.81 34.42
C ILE A 17 8.04 -11.11 33.32
N ALA A 18 7.95 -9.77 33.34
CA ALA A 18 7.27 -9.01 32.29
C ALA A 18 7.90 -9.24 30.92
N GLY A 19 9.24 -9.24 30.82
CA GLY A 19 9.97 -9.51 29.59
C GLY A 19 9.71 -10.92 29.06
N VAL A 20 9.72 -11.93 29.91
CA VAL A 20 9.42 -13.31 29.52
C VAL A 20 7.97 -13.46 29.07
N CYS A 21 7.02 -12.87 29.76
CA CYS A 21 5.61 -12.90 29.36
C CYS A 21 5.38 -12.21 28.02
N LEU A 22 5.97 -11.01 27.81
CA LEU A 22 5.87 -10.30 26.53
C LEU A 22 6.49 -11.09 25.37
N GLY A 23 7.67 -11.70 25.59
CA GLY A 23 8.32 -12.55 24.59
C GLY A 23 7.50 -13.77 24.24
N ALA A 24 6.91 -14.44 25.22
CA ALA A 24 6.05 -15.60 24.98
C ALA A 24 4.76 -15.24 24.21
N VAL A 25 4.11 -14.11 24.58
CA VAL A 25 2.93 -13.62 23.85
C VAL A 25 3.31 -13.26 22.41
N HIS A 26 4.43 -12.57 22.21
CA HIS A 26 4.92 -12.20 20.88
C HIS A 26 5.08 -13.45 20.00
N GLU A 27 5.78 -14.47 20.48
CA GLU A 27 6.02 -15.71 19.73
C GLU A 27 4.73 -16.44 19.35
N ILE A 28 3.79 -16.55 20.30
CA ILE A 28 2.50 -17.22 20.05
C ILE A 28 1.63 -16.44 19.06
N THR A 29 1.75 -15.11 19.01
CA THR A 29 0.91 -14.26 18.15
C THR A 29 1.49 -14.01 16.76
N LEU A 30 2.76 -14.31 16.50
CA LEU A 30 3.40 -14.09 15.20
C LEU A 30 2.63 -14.77 14.05
N GLU A 31 2.38 -16.06 14.18
CA GLU A 31 1.72 -16.85 13.12
C GLU A 31 0.25 -16.42 12.88
N PRO A 32 -0.62 -16.29 13.89
CA PRO A 32 -1.97 -15.74 13.71
C PRO A 32 -2.00 -14.35 13.08
N ILE A 33 -1.07 -13.47 13.44
CA ILE A 33 -0.97 -12.12 12.86
C ILE A 33 -0.60 -12.21 11.37
N ALA A 34 0.41 -13.03 11.02
CA ALA A 34 0.82 -13.21 9.64
C ALA A 34 -0.34 -13.76 8.77
N GLN A 35 -1.08 -14.76 9.27
CA GLN A 35 -2.24 -15.31 8.58
C GLN A 35 -3.37 -14.28 8.42
N ALA A 36 -3.63 -13.45 9.43
CA ALA A 36 -4.63 -12.39 9.36
C ALA A 36 -4.25 -11.31 8.36
N GLN A 37 -2.97 -10.93 8.30
CA GLN A 37 -2.45 -9.97 7.34
C GLN A 37 -2.54 -10.50 5.91
N GLU A 38 -2.16 -11.76 5.67
CA GLU A 38 -2.25 -12.39 4.36
C GLU A 38 -3.71 -12.48 3.87
N LYS A 39 -4.62 -12.83 4.76
CA LYS A 39 -6.05 -12.82 4.47
C LYS A 39 -6.57 -11.42 4.11
N ALA A 40 -6.17 -10.41 4.86
CA ALA A 40 -6.56 -9.02 4.60
C ALA A 40 -5.98 -8.53 3.26
N ARG A 41 -4.71 -8.86 2.97
CA ARG A 41 -4.05 -8.55 1.70
C ARG A 41 -4.77 -9.18 0.52
N THR A 42 -5.08 -10.47 0.59
CA THR A 42 -5.81 -11.18 -0.46
C THR A 42 -7.20 -10.60 -0.68
N ALA A 43 -7.90 -10.24 0.40
CA ALA A 43 -9.22 -9.60 0.30
C ALA A 43 -9.13 -8.22 -0.40
N THR A 44 -8.11 -7.42 -0.07
CA THR A 44 -7.86 -6.14 -0.75
C THR A 44 -7.52 -6.34 -2.24
N TYR A 45 -6.72 -7.34 -2.58
CA TYR A 45 -6.39 -7.68 -3.96
C TYR A 45 -7.63 -8.06 -4.77
N GLN A 46 -8.51 -8.88 -4.19
CA GLN A 46 -9.78 -9.26 -4.81
C GLN A 46 -10.75 -8.09 -4.96
N GLU A 47 -10.73 -7.13 -4.02
CA GLU A 47 -11.51 -5.89 -4.14
C GLU A 47 -10.99 -5.00 -5.28
N VAL A 48 -9.66 -4.89 -5.43
CA VAL A 48 -9.01 -4.07 -6.45
C VAL A 48 -9.14 -4.67 -7.85
N TYR A 49 -9.11 -5.99 -7.95
CA TYR A 49 -9.25 -6.71 -9.21
C TYR A 49 -10.28 -7.84 -9.09
N PRO A 50 -11.59 -7.52 -9.15
CA PRO A 50 -12.66 -8.50 -8.90
C PRO A 50 -12.74 -9.65 -9.92
N GLU A 51 -12.23 -9.43 -11.14
CA GLU A 51 -12.25 -10.41 -12.23
C GLU A 51 -11.13 -11.46 -12.10
N ALA A 52 -10.09 -11.17 -11.31
CA ALA A 52 -9.01 -12.11 -11.07
C ALA A 52 -9.44 -13.24 -10.12
N VAL A 53 -9.11 -14.47 -10.47
CA VAL A 53 -9.34 -15.64 -9.61
C VAL A 53 -8.15 -15.90 -8.70
N SER A 54 -6.95 -15.58 -9.19
CA SER A 54 -5.70 -15.71 -8.43
C SER A 54 -4.67 -14.69 -8.87
N PHE A 55 -3.63 -14.53 -8.06
CA PHE A 55 -2.50 -13.64 -8.33
C PHE A 55 -1.22 -14.44 -8.35
N GLY A 56 -0.44 -14.30 -9.42
CA GLY A 56 0.83 -14.99 -9.63
C GLY A 56 2.03 -14.04 -9.51
N GLU A 57 3.14 -14.56 -9.01
CA GLU A 57 4.41 -13.82 -9.01
C GLU A 57 5.15 -14.06 -10.34
N ASN A 58 5.73 -12.99 -10.89
CA ASN A 58 6.60 -13.04 -12.05
C ASN A 58 8.01 -12.57 -11.67
N ALA A 59 8.99 -13.47 -11.81
CA ALA A 59 10.36 -13.20 -11.40
C ALA A 59 11.03 -12.09 -12.23
N GLU A 60 10.68 -11.94 -13.50
CA GLU A 60 11.21 -10.91 -14.39
C GLU A 60 10.71 -9.53 -13.96
N LEU A 61 9.40 -9.42 -13.68
CA LEU A 61 8.80 -8.17 -13.17
C LEU A 61 9.33 -7.81 -11.78
N THR A 62 9.59 -8.81 -10.92
CA THR A 62 10.21 -8.57 -9.62
C THR A 62 11.62 -7.99 -9.75
N GLN A 63 12.40 -8.42 -10.73
CA GLN A 63 13.73 -7.84 -11.01
C GLN A 63 13.62 -6.42 -11.61
N ALA A 64 12.61 -6.16 -12.44
CA ALA A 64 12.36 -4.85 -13.01
C ALA A 64 12.08 -3.77 -11.96
N ILE A 65 11.48 -4.14 -10.82
CA ILE A 65 11.24 -3.19 -9.70
C ILE A 65 12.55 -2.55 -9.23
N ALA A 66 13.59 -3.36 -9.02
CA ALA A 66 14.88 -2.84 -8.56
C ALA A 66 15.56 -1.96 -9.63
N ALA A 67 15.38 -2.29 -10.91
CA ALA A 67 15.95 -1.54 -12.03
C ALA A 67 15.25 -0.18 -12.23
N SER A 68 13.92 -0.11 -12.07
CA SER A 68 13.12 1.10 -12.29
C SER A 68 13.09 2.06 -11.08
N ALA A 69 13.55 1.62 -9.89
CA ALA A 69 13.43 2.40 -8.65
C ALA A 69 14.04 3.81 -8.73
N GLN A 70 15.21 3.95 -9.36
CA GLN A 70 15.87 5.26 -9.52
C GLN A 70 15.09 6.16 -10.50
N GLU A 71 14.52 5.59 -11.52
CA GLU A 71 13.76 6.30 -12.55
C GLU A 71 12.43 6.80 -11.99
N ILE A 72 11.69 5.95 -11.28
CA ILE A 72 10.48 6.32 -10.55
C ILE A 72 10.76 7.48 -9.58
N ALA A 73 11.85 7.43 -8.82
CA ALA A 73 12.22 8.50 -7.89
C ALA A 73 12.51 9.84 -8.61
N SER A 74 12.92 9.81 -9.88
CA SER A 74 13.20 11.01 -10.69
C SER A 74 11.93 11.67 -11.26
N GLN A 75 10.79 10.97 -11.29
CA GLN A 75 9.54 11.47 -11.88
C GLN A 75 8.84 12.56 -11.06
N GLY A 76 9.25 12.78 -9.82
CA GLY A 76 8.65 13.82 -8.96
C GLY A 76 7.31 13.42 -8.33
N PHE A 77 7.02 12.13 -8.25
CA PHE A 77 5.80 11.61 -7.57
C PHE A 77 5.85 11.69 -6.05
N GLY A 78 6.91 12.24 -5.49
CA GLY A 78 7.23 12.26 -4.07
C GLY A 78 8.12 11.08 -3.67
N ASN A 79 8.22 10.84 -2.37
CA ASN A 79 9.02 9.73 -1.86
C ASN A 79 8.18 8.43 -1.90
N VAL A 80 8.21 7.77 -3.05
CA VAL A 80 7.41 6.58 -3.37
C VAL A 80 8.30 5.42 -3.82
N THR A 81 7.84 4.21 -3.54
CA THR A 81 8.46 2.96 -4.01
C THR A 81 7.41 2.03 -4.57
N VAL A 82 7.77 1.25 -5.59
CA VAL A 82 7.03 0.06 -5.99
C VAL A 82 7.59 -1.12 -5.20
N ASP A 83 6.73 -1.82 -4.48
CA ASP A 83 7.13 -2.86 -3.53
C ASP A 83 7.02 -4.26 -4.13
N SER A 84 5.96 -4.51 -4.89
CA SER A 84 5.71 -5.79 -5.55
C SER A 84 4.81 -5.64 -6.77
N VAL A 85 4.90 -6.59 -7.68
CA VAL A 85 4.01 -6.74 -8.83
C VAL A 85 3.55 -8.19 -8.94
N GLN A 86 2.28 -8.38 -9.22
CA GLN A 86 1.67 -9.68 -9.42
C GLN A 86 0.81 -9.67 -10.68
N GLU A 87 0.78 -10.80 -11.37
CA GLU A 87 -0.11 -11.02 -12.50
C GLU A 87 -1.50 -11.40 -11.99
N ALA A 88 -2.52 -10.72 -12.47
CA ALA A 88 -3.91 -11.08 -12.21
C ALA A 88 -4.33 -12.16 -13.21
N LEU A 89 -4.76 -13.33 -12.71
CA LEU A 89 -5.06 -14.50 -13.52
C LEU A 89 -6.55 -14.82 -13.51
N ASP A 90 -7.07 -15.22 -14.68
CA ASP A 90 -8.43 -15.73 -14.83
C ASP A 90 -8.55 -17.20 -14.36
N ALA A 91 -9.76 -17.77 -14.44
CA ALA A 91 -10.01 -19.17 -14.08
C ALA A 91 -9.27 -20.19 -14.98
N SER A 92 -8.77 -19.76 -16.13
CA SER A 92 -7.99 -20.59 -17.07
C SER A 92 -6.48 -20.43 -16.88
N GLY A 93 -6.05 -19.53 -15.97
CA GLY A 93 -4.65 -19.21 -15.72
C GLY A 93 -4.05 -18.23 -16.72
N ASN A 94 -4.86 -17.52 -17.51
CA ASN A 94 -4.37 -16.49 -18.40
C ASN A 94 -4.20 -15.17 -17.63
N VAL A 95 -3.17 -14.40 -17.97
CA VAL A 95 -2.95 -13.07 -17.44
C VAL A 95 -3.99 -12.11 -18.03
N ILE A 96 -4.80 -11.51 -17.18
CA ILE A 96 -5.83 -10.53 -17.55
C ILE A 96 -5.46 -9.10 -17.14
N GLY A 97 -4.38 -8.95 -16.37
CA GLY A 97 -3.85 -7.67 -15.91
C GLY A 97 -2.81 -7.83 -14.82
N TYR A 98 -2.57 -6.75 -14.11
CA TYR A 98 -1.51 -6.67 -13.11
C TYR A 98 -1.99 -5.98 -11.84
N LEU A 99 -1.42 -6.39 -10.73
CA LEU A 99 -1.62 -5.77 -9.42
C LEU A 99 -0.28 -5.30 -8.89
N ILE A 100 -0.13 -3.98 -8.77
CA ILE A 100 1.12 -3.34 -8.38
C ILE A 100 0.94 -2.75 -6.98
N THR A 101 1.78 -3.16 -6.04
CA THR A 101 1.81 -2.60 -4.70
C THR A 101 2.86 -1.49 -4.64
N SER A 102 2.48 -0.35 -4.10
CA SER A 102 3.35 0.81 -3.95
C SER A 102 3.18 1.48 -2.58
N THR A 103 4.27 2.06 -2.08
CA THR A 103 4.31 2.76 -0.79
C THR A 103 4.74 4.21 -0.97
N SER A 104 3.99 5.14 -0.40
CA SER A 104 4.43 6.53 -0.21
C SER A 104 4.77 6.76 1.26
N THR A 105 5.91 7.37 1.53
CA THR A 105 6.32 7.76 2.89
C THR A 105 5.92 9.20 3.24
N GLU A 106 5.17 9.88 2.36
CA GLU A 106 4.74 11.27 2.51
C GLU A 106 3.34 11.45 3.11
N GLY A 107 2.74 10.39 3.65
CA GLY A 107 1.50 10.51 4.42
C GLY A 107 1.67 11.38 5.66
N TYR A 108 0.60 12.03 6.11
CA TYR A 108 0.64 12.89 7.30
C TYR A 108 0.89 12.08 8.58
N GLY A 109 0.30 10.90 8.69
CA GLY A 109 0.44 10.00 9.84
C GLY A 109 1.52 8.93 9.66
N GLY A 110 2.21 8.90 8.52
CA GLY A 110 3.25 7.92 8.21
C GLY A 110 3.11 7.33 6.81
N SER A 111 3.74 6.18 6.59
CA SER A 111 3.71 5.51 5.29
C SER A 111 2.31 5.01 4.94
N ILE A 112 1.97 5.13 3.67
CA ILE A 112 0.71 4.62 3.09
C ILE A 112 1.09 3.61 2.02
N GLN A 113 0.62 2.36 2.17
CA GLN A 113 0.82 1.30 1.21
C GLN A 113 -0.51 0.96 0.53
N ILE A 114 -0.50 0.94 -0.79
CA ILE A 114 -1.67 0.67 -1.61
C ILE A 114 -1.39 -0.44 -2.62
N ALA A 115 -2.46 -1.09 -3.06
CA ALA A 115 -2.48 -1.96 -4.23
C ALA A 115 -3.24 -1.25 -5.36
N VAL A 116 -2.69 -1.25 -6.55
CA VAL A 116 -3.26 -0.66 -7.76
C VAL A 116 -3.46 -1.78 -8.78
N GLY A 117 -4.69 -1.98 -9.22
CA GLY A 117 -4.99 -2.91 -10.30
C GLY A 117 -4.99 -2.22 -11.65
N LEU A 118 -4.40 -2.86 -12.66
CA LEU A 118 -4.31 -2.39 -14.02
C LEU A 118 -4.69 -3.52 -14.99
N THR A 119 -5.55 -3.23 -15.95
CA THR A 119 -5.80 -4.16 -17.06
C THR A 119 -4.58 -4.29 -17.96
N GLY A 120 -4.58 -5.27 -18.87
CA GLY A 120 -3.54 -5.39 -19.91
C GLY A 120 -3.45 -4.18 -20.87
N GLU A 121 -4.43 -3.28 -20.83
CA GLU A 121 -4.48 -2.03 -21.61
C GLU A 121 -4.09 -0.78 -20.80
N GLY A 122 -3.69 -0.95 -19.53
CA GLY A 122 -3.29 0.15 -18.64
C GLY A 122 -4.45 0.91 -18.00
N THR A 123 -5.67 0.38 -18.06
CA THR A 123 -6.81 1.00 -17.35
C THR A 123 -6.83 0.54 -15.90
N LEU A 124 -6.98 1.47 -14.96
CA LEU A 124 -7.06 1.16 -13.54
C LEU A 124 -8.38 0.46 -13.22
N THR A 125 -8.31 -0.72 -12.61
CA THR A 125 -9.49 -1.44 -12.11
C THR A 125 -9.91 -0.92 -10.75
N GLY A 126 -8.95 -0.52 -9.91
CA GLY A 126 -9.20 0.04 -8.60
C GLY A 126 -7.94 0.33 -7.80
N VAL A 127 -8.14 0.94 -6.64
CA VAL A 127 -7.09 1.21 -5.63
C VAL A 127 -7.57 0.67 -4.29
N GLY A 128 -6.74 -0.16 -3.65
CA GLY A 128 -6.98 -0.72 -2.33
C GLY A 128 -5.88 -0.35 -1.33
N PHE A 129 -6.21 -0.25 -0.06
CA PHE A 129 -5.25 0.10 0.99
C PHE A 129 -4.79 -1.15 1.74
N LEU A 130 -3.48 -1.39 1.73
CA LEU A 130 -2.84 -2.46 2.49
C LEU A 130 -2.41 -1.97 3.88
N SER A 131 -1.93 -0.74 3.95
CA SER A 131 -1.56 -0.08 5.22
C SER A 131 -1.77 1.43 5.12
N ILE A 132 -2.43 1.99 6.13
CA ILE A 132 -2.61 3.44 6.29
C ILE A 132 -2.80 3.75 7.77
N SER A 133 -2.10 4.77 8.27
CA SER A 133 -2.15 5.21 9.67
C SER A 133 -2.40 6.72 9.76
N GLU A 134 -3.46 7.16 9.10
CA GLU A 134 -3.84 8.56 9.00
C GLU A 134 -4.84 8.98 10.09
N THR A 135 -5.05 10.28 10.24
CA THR A 135 -6.03 10.82 11.20
C THR A 135 -7.45 10.42 10.82
N ALA A 136 -8.18 9.82 11.78
CA ALA A 136 -9.59 9.46 11.61
C ALA A 136 -10.45 10.68 11.25
N GLY A 137 -11.34 10.52 10.26
CA GLY A 137 -12.19 11.60 9.76
C GLY A 137 -11.50 12.60 8.82
N LEU A 138 -10.18 12.50 8.65
CA LEU A 138 -9.36 13.28 7.72
C LEU A 138 -8.69 12.36 6.70
N GLY A 139 -7.40 12.05 6.87
CA GLY A 139 -6.64 11.21 5.95
C GLY A 139 -7.18 9.80 5.80
N MET A 140 -7.78 9.21 6.85
CA MET A 140 -8.45 7.91 6.77
C MET A 140 -9.64 7.88 5.78
N ASN A 141 -10.17 9.03 5.39
CA ASN A 141 -11.19 9.09 4.34
C ASN A 141 -10.65 8.69 2.95
N ALA A 142 -9.33 8.53 2.80
CA ALA A 142 -8.74 8.00 1.57
C ALA A 142 -9.23 6.58 1.24
N GLN A 143 -9.57 5.78 2.26
CA GLN A 143 -10.12 4.44 2.07
C GLN A 143 -11.58 4.41 1.59
N LYS A 144 -12.27 5.55 1.65
CA LYS A 144 -13.68 5.61 1.25
C LYS A 144 -13.83 5.63 -0.27
N PRO A 145 -14.93 5.07 -0.80
CA PRO A 145 -15.25 5.08 -2.23
C PRO A 145 -15.16 6.47 -2.86
N GLU A 146 -15.60 7.52 -2.14
CA GLU A 146 -15.62 8.90 -2.64
C GLU A 146 -14.22 9.42 -3.05
N PHE A 147 -13.15 8.81 -2.52
CA PHE A 147 -11.79 9.16 -2.90
C PHE A 147 -11.15 8.07 -3.78
N LYS A 148 -11.10 6.83 -3.31
CA LYS A 148 -10.36 5.76 -4.00
C LYS A 148 -10.95 5.39 -5.36
N ASP A 149 -12.27 5.45 -5.51
CA ASP A 149 -12.94 5.07 -6.74
C ASP A 149 -12.79 6.15 -7.85
N GLN A 150 -12.25 7.33 -7.52
CA GLN A 150 -11.93 8.34 -8.54
C GLN A 150 -10.84 7.86 -9.52
N PHE A 151 -10.04 6.88 -9.16
CA PHE A 151 -9.02 6.31 -10.04
C PHE A 151 -9.57 5.21 -10.95
N SER A 152 -10.64 4.52 -10.56
CA SER A 152 -11.18 3.37 -11.28
C SER A 152 -11.71 3.75 -12.66
N GLY A 153 -11.42 2.92 -13.65
CA GLY A 153 -11.83 3.10 -15.05
C GLY A 153 -11.06 4.19 -15.80
N LYS A 154 -10.05 4.79 -15.17
CA LYS A 154 -9.22 5.81 -15.80
C LYS A 154 -7.95 5.19 -16.39
N THR A 155 -7.54 5.75 -17.53
CA THR A 155 -6.25 5.47 -18.17
C THR A 155 -5.52 6.79 -18.28
N ALA A 156 -4.46 7.00 -17.48
CA ALA A 156 -3.67 8.22 -17.50
C ALA A 156 -2.24 7.92 -17.05
N GLN A 157 -1.27 8.59 -17.68
CA GLN A 157 0.16 8.45 -17.32
C GLN A 157 0.48 9.13 -15.99
N THR A 158 -0.22 10.20 -15.65
CA THR A 158 0.02 10.96 -14.42
C THR A 158 -1.29 11.56 -13.90
N PHE A 159 -1.62 11.27 -12.65
CA PHE A 159 -2.74 11.88 -11.94
C PHE A 159 -2.29 13.09 -11.13
N GLU A 160 -3.15 14.10 -11.07
CA GLU A 160 -2.93 15.34 -10.32
C GLU A 160 -4.03 15.57 -9.29
N VAL A 161 -3.64 16.00 -8.08
CA VAL A 161 -4.58 16.34 -7.02
C VAL A 161 -5.07 17.78 -7.18
N THR A 162 -6.39 17.97 -7.28
CA THR A 162 -7.03 19.28 -7.33
C THR A 162 -7.90 19.55 -6.08
N LYS A 163 -8.04 20.84 -5.71
CA LYS A 163 -8.93 21.31 -4.64
C LYS A 163 -10.17 22.03 -5.16
N THR A 164 -10.22 22.29 -6.46
CA THR A 164 -11.24 23.14 -7.09
C THR A 164 -12.30 22.36 -7.85
N GLY A 165 -12.27 21.03 -7.74
CA GLY A 165 -13.08 20.12 -8.52
C GLY A 165 -12.30 19.56 -9.72
N ALA A 166 -12.33 18.26 -9.91
CA ALA A 166 -11.72 17.58 -11.05
C ALA A 166 -12.50 17.94 -12.33
N MET A 167 -11.79 18.47 -13.34
CA MET A 167 -12.33 18.84 -14.64
C MET A 167 -11.73 18.03 -15.78
N ALA A 168 -10.61 17.36 -15.55
CA ALA A 168 -9.93 16.48 -16.49
C ALA A 168 -9.86 15.04 -15.95
N ASP A 169 -9.73 14.08 -16.86
CA ASP A 169 -9.72 12.66 -16.50
C ASP A 169 -8.55 12.27 -15.59
N ASN A 170 -7.42 12.97 -15.70
CA ASN A 170 -6.27 12.75 -14.83
C ASN A 170 -6.33 13.52 -13.50
N GLN A 171 -7.41 14.24 -13.22
CA GLN A 171 -7.55 14.99 -11.97
C GLN A 171 -8.32 14.20 -10.91
N ILE A 172 -7.81 14.28 -9.67
CA ILE A 172 -8.36 13.65 -8.48
C ILE A 172 -8.72 14.74 -7.46
N ASN A 173 -9.95 14.73 -6.99
CA ASN A 173 -10.39 15.67 -5.95
C ASN A 173 -9.71 15.36 -4.63
N ALA A 174 -9.06 16.36 -4.04
CA ALA A 174 -8.46 16.21 -2.72
C ALA A 174 -9.52 15.95 -1.65
N ILE A 175 -9.14 15.16 -0.65
CA ILE A 175 -9.91 15.02 0.58
C ILE A 175 -9.84 16.35 1.34
N SER A 176 -11.01 16.88 1.71
CA SER A 176 -11.09 18.13 2.49
C SER A 176 -10.33 17.99 3.81
N GLY A 177 -9.38 18.88 4.07
CA GLY A 177 -8.53 18.86 5.26
C GLY A 177 -7.39 17.81 5.23
N ALA A 178 -7.24 17.00 4.16
CA ALA A 178 -6.22 15.97 4.05
C ALA A 178 -5.49 15.96 2.69
N THR A 179 -5.05 17.13 2.25
CA THR A 179 -4.35 17.27 0.96
C THR A 179 -3.01 16.52 0.93
N ILE A 180 -2.30 16.43 2.06
CA ILE A 180 -1.03 15.69 2.17
C ILE A 180 -1.30 14.22 1.87
N THR A 181 -2.26 13.61 2.55
CA THR A 181 -2.68 12.22 2.31
C THR A 181 -3.13 12.01 0.87
N SER A 182 -3.94 12.93 0.31
CA SER A 182 -4.40 12.85 -1.08
C SER A 182 -3.23 12.82 -2.06
N LYS A 183 -2.22 13.66 -1.87
CA LYS A 183 -1.02 13.70 -2.70
C LYS A 183 -0.16 12.45 -2.53
N ALA A 184 0.01 11.96 -1.30
CA ALA A 184 0.78 10.75 -1.01
C ALA A 184 0.17 9.52 -1.71
N VAL A 185 -1.15 9.36 -1.64
CA VAL A 185 -1.85 8.27 -2.35
C VAL A 185 -1.73 8.43 -3.87
N THR A 186 -1.98 9.64 -4.39
CA THR A 186 -1.86 9.89 -5.84
C THR A 186 -0.43 9.67 -6.34
N GLY A 187 0.59 10.03 -5.57
CA GLY A 187 1.99 9.75 -5.90
C GLY A 187 2.29 8.25 -5.96
N ALA A 188 1.76 7.47 -5.01
CA ALA A 188 1.90 6.02 -5.04
C ALA A 188 1.16 5.38 -6.22
N VAL A 189 -0.03 5.88 -6.61
CA VAL A 189 -0.72 5.45 -7.83
C VAL A 189 0.10 5.77 -9.07
N ASN A 190 0.65 6.98 -9.17
CA ASN A 190 1.49 7.39 -10.29
C ASN A 190 2.74 6.52 -10.43
N ALA A 191 3.37 6.12 -9.31
CA ALA A 191 4.51 5.21 -9.34
C ALA A 191 4.13 3.83 -9.90
N ALA A 192 2.96 3.31 -9.53
CA ALA A 192 2.46 2.05 -10.06
C ALA A 192 2.13 2.11 -11.55
N VAL A 193 1.48 3.20 -11.99
CA VAL A 193 1.16 3.44 -13.41
C VAL A 193 2.44 3.59 -14.23
N TYR A 194 3.39 4.38 -13.74
CA TYR A 194 4.68 4.55 -14.43
C TYR A 194 5.43 3.22 -14.58
N PHE A 195 5.48 2.42 -13.51
CA PHE A 195 6.10 1.09 -13.57
C PHE A 195 5.40 0.18 -14.60
N TYR A 196 4.08 0.22 -14.65
CA TYR A 196 3.32 -0.53 -15.65
C TYR A 196 3.72 -0.11 -17.09
N GLU A 197 3.74 1.17 -17.37
CA GLU A 197 4.03 1.68 -18.72
C GLU A 197 5.48 1.44 -19.15
N ASP A 198 6.43 1.59 -18.21
CA ASP A 198 7.85 1.47 -18.51
C ASP A 198 8.34 0.02 -18.57
N CYS A 199 7.77 -0.87 -17.73
CA CYS A 199 8.28 -2.23 -17.57
C CYS A 199 7.37 -3.33 -18.12
N ILE A 200 6.07 -3.06 -18.32
CA ILE A 200 5.08 -4.09 -18.68
C ILE A 200 4.48 -3.85 -20.06
N ALA A 201 4.09 -2.61 -20.37
CA ALA A 201 3.35 -2.26 -21.59
C ALA A 201 4.23 -2.07 -22.84
N GLN A 202 5.52 -2.43 -22.79
CA GLN A 202 6.46 -2.32 -23.90
C GLN A 202 6.20 -3.31 -25.03
#